data_f72c45559a80dc153c66b1b6d3d77d3e
#
_entry.id   f72c45559a80dc153c66b1b6d3d77d3e
#
_cell.length_a   1.000
_cell.length_b   1.000
_cell.length_c   1.000
_cell.angle_alpha   90.00
_cell.angle_beta   90.00
_cell.angle_gamma   90.00
#
_symmetry.space_group_name_H-M   'P 1'
#
loop_
_entity.id
_entity.type
_entity.pdbx_description
1 polymer ?
#
loop_
_entity_poly.entity_id
_entity_poly.type
_entity_poly.pdbx_seq_one_letter_code
_entity_poly.pdbx_strand_id
1 'polypeptide(L)'
;MARISVLGAGSWGTALALLLHNNGHEVILWSALGEEIDVLREKRENVSKLPGVKIPEAIDITTDLERSLRDADVAVLAVPSPYIRSTCKRMAPYIKKGQRIVNVAKGVEEKTLMTLSEIIEQELPGAEVSVLSGPSHAEEVGKGLPTTCVVSSRRRETAEYLQGIFMSPVFRVYTTPDMLGVELGAALKNVIALAAGTAAGLGYGDNTKAALITRGIAEIARLGVKMGARMETFYGLSGIGDLIVTCAS
;
A
#
# COMPACT_ATOMS: atom_id res chain seq x y z
N MET A 1 8.95 -7.51 18.50
CA MET A 1 7.70 -6.72 18.64
C MET A 1 8.04 -5.28 18.28
N ALA A 2 7.27 -4.66 17.40
CA ALA A 2 7.43 -3.25 17.03
C ALA A 2 6.09 -2.52 17.26
N ARG A 3 6.14 -1.18 17.42
CA ARG A 3 4.97 -0.32 17.49
C ARG A 3 4.72 0.29 16.12
N ILE A 4 3.55 0.06 15.54
CA ILE A 4 3.24 0.41 14.15
C ILE A 4 1.99 1.30 14.11
N SER A 5 2.14 2.46 13.48
CA SER A 5 1.03 3.36 13.18
C SER A 5 0.55 3.11 11.74
N VAL A 6 -0.70 2.68 11.58
CA VAL A 6 -1.33 2.54 10.26
C VAL A 6 -2.22 3.75 10.02
N LEU A 7 -1.84 4.58 9.06
CA LEU A 7 -2.50 5.84 8.74
C LEU A 7 -3.42 5.68 7.54
N GLY A 8 -4.71 5.57 7.82
CA GLY A 8 -5.78 5.33 6.86
C GLY A 8 -6.55 4.06 7.18
N ALA A 9 -7.82 4.21 7.60
CA ALA A 9 -8.71 3.11 7.97
C ALA A 9 -9.60 2.64 6.80
N GLY A 10 -9.08 2.72 5.56
CA GLY A 10 -9.71 2.08 4.39
C GLY A 10 -9.63 0.56 4.46
N SER A 11 -10.14 -0.15 3.43
CA SER A 11 -10.04 -1.61 3.36
C SER A 11 -8.61 -2.11 3.52
N TRP A 12 -7.68 -1.53 2.75
CA TRP A 12 -6.28 -1.93 2.77
C TRP A 12 -5.57 -1.62 4.09
N GLY A 13 -5.76 -0.41 4.65
CA GLY A 13 -5.18 -0.07 5.95
C GLY A 13 -5.71 -0.95 7.08
N THR A 14 -7.01 -1.26 7.09
CA THR A 14 -7.61 -2.19 8.05
C THR A 14 -7.02 -3.60 7.92
N ALA A 15 -6.90 -4.12 6.68
CA ALA A 15 -6.32 -5.45 6.44
C ALA A 15 -4.86 -5.53 6.89
N LEU A 16 -4.05 -4.49 6.63
CA LEU A 16 -2.67 -4.41 7.09
C LEU A 16 -2.56 -4.28 8.62
N ALA A 17 -3.45 -3.51 9.26
CA ALA A 17 -3.48 -3.43 10.72
C ALA A 17 -3.72 -4.79 11.36
N LEU A 18 -4.62 -5.60 10.79
CA LEU A 18 -4.87 -6.97 11.23
C LEU A 18 -3.67 -7.89 11.00
N LEU A 19 -3.08 -7.84 9.80
CA LEU A 19 -1.87 -8.61 9.47
C LEU A 19 -0.74 -8.32 10.48
N LEU A 20 -0.46 -7.05 10.72
CA LEU A 20 0.62 -6.61 11.62
C LEU A 20 0.34 -6.98 13.07
N HIS A 21 -0.92 -6.87 13.52
CA HIS A 21 -1.32 -7.34 14.84
C HIS A 21 -1.14 -8.86 14.99
N ASN A 22 -1.55 -9.64 13.99
CA ASN A 22 -1.40 -11.09 14.00
C ASN A 22 0.08 -11.53 13.94
N ASN A 23 0.97 -10.68 13.40
CA ASN A 23 2.41 -10.86 13.45
C ASN A 23 3.02 -10.52 14.83
N GLY A 24 2.21 -10.15 15.83
CA GLY A 24 2.64 -9.86 17.20
C GLY A 24 3.16 -8.43 17.40
N HIS A 25 2.76 -7.48 16.57
CA HIS A 25 3.10 -6.06 16.73
C HIS A 25 2.02 -5.30 17.50
N GLU A 26 2.40 -4.22 18.17
CA GLU A 26 1.48 -3.23 18.71
C GLU A 26 1.02 -2.32 17.55
N VAL A 27 -0.28 -2.25 17.31
CA VAL A 27 -0.84 -1.53 16.16
C VAL A 27 -1.83 -0.46 16.60
N ILE A 28 -1.64 0.73 16.04
CA ILE A 28 -2.58 1.83 16.12
C ILE A 28 -3.11 2.12 14.73
N LEU A 29 -4.44 2.06 14.56
CA LEU A 29 -5.14 2.40 13.32
C LEU A 29 -5.69 3.82 13.43
N TRP A 30 -5.24 4.70 12.54
CA TRP A 30 -5.65 6.09 12.51
C TRP A 30 -6.49 6.42 11.26
N SER A 31 -7.49 7.26 11.44
CA SER A 31 -8.17 7.94 10.34
C SER A 31 -8.42 9.41 10.67
N ALA A 32 -8.43 10.25 9.64
CA ALA A 32 -8.82 11.66 9.76
C ALA A 32 -10.34 11.86 9.94
N LEU A 33 -11.13 10.82 9.67
CA LEU A 33 -12.59 10.85 9.64
C LEU A 33 -13.16 10.36 10.97
N GLY A 34 -13.72 11.27 11.78
CA GLY A 34 -14.27 10.96 13.09
C GLY A 34 -15.38 9.92 13.05
N GLU A 35 -16.36 10.10 12.17
CA GLU A 35 -17.48 9.17 12.00
C GLU A 35 -17.03 7.75 11.64
N GLU A 36 -15.98 7.61 10.80
CA GLU A 36 -15.39 6.32 10.48
C GLU A 36 -14.80 5.65 11.72
N ILE A 37 -14.05 6.42 12.51
CA ILE A 37 -13.41 5.94 13.75
C ILE A 37 -14.45 5.52 14.78
N ASP A 38 -15.53 6.26 14.93
CA ASP A 38 -16.59 5.94 15.89
C ASP A 38 -17.28 4.61 15.52
N VAL A 39 -17.59 4.40 14.25
CA VAL A 39 -18.14 3.12 13.75
C VAL A 39 -17.15 1.97 13.97
N LEU A 40 -15.85 2.18 13.68
CA LEU A 40 -14.83 1.16 13.87
C LEU A 40 -14.63 0.77 15.34
N ARG A 41 -14.70 1.74 16.26
CA ARG A 41 -14.62 1.51 17.70
C ARG A 41 -15.83 0.74 18.23
N GLU A 42 -17.04 1.14 17.82
CA GLU A 42 -18.29 0.53 18.25
C GLU A 42 -18.43 -0.90 17.72
N LYS A 43 -18.27 -1.08 16.41
CA LYS A 43 -18.55 -2.37 15.74
C LYS A 43 -17.38 -3.32 15.69
N ARG A 44 -16.17 -2.82 15.92
CA ARG A 44 -14.94 -3.59 15.73
C ARG A 44 -14.92 -4.32 14.38
N GLU A 45 -15.37 -3.62 13.36
CA GLU A 45 -15.45 -4.08 11.99
C GLU A 45 -15.54 -2.90 11.04
N ASN A 46 -14.82 -2.96 9.91
CA ASN A 46 -14.97 -1.99 8.85
C ASN A 46 -16.10 -2.41 7.91
N VAL A 47 -17.34 -2.23 8.37
CA VAL A 47 -18.55 -2.77 7.74
C VAL A 47 -18.72 -2.33 6.28
N SER A 48 -18.31 -1.09 5.96
CA SER A 48 -18.49 -0.50 4.63
C SER A 48 -17.36 -0.84 3.65
N LYS A 49 -16.14 -1.07 4.15
CA LYS A 49 -14.95 -1.20 3.30
C LYS A 49 -14.24 -2.55 3.39
N LEU A 50 -14.45 -3.29 4.48
CA LEU A 50 -13.90 -4.64 4.70
C LEU A 50 -14.87 -5.49 5.53
N PRO A 51 -16.07 -5.77 5.00
CA PRO A 51 -17.10 -6.49 5.75
C PRO A 51 -16.69 -7.92 6.09
N GLY A 52 -17.17 -8.41 7.23
CA GLY A 52 -16.94 -9.78 7.70
C GLY A 52 -15.57 -10.01 8.35
N VAL A 53 -14.78 -8.96 8.55
CA VAL A 53 -13.46 -9.06 9.20
C VAL A 53 -13.46 -8.29 10.50
N LYS A 54 -13.32 -8.98 11.63
CA LYS A 54 -13.31 -8.36 12.97
C LYS A 54 -11.96 -7.76 13.32
N ILE A 55 -11.99 -6.60 13.95
CA ILE A 55 -10.81 -5.88 14.44
C ILE A 55 -10.63 -6.20 15.93
N PRO A 56 -9.54 -6.86 16.34
CA PRO A 56 -9.25 -7.17 17.74
C PRO A 56 -9.26 -5.93 18.64
N GLU A 57 -9.71 -6.08 19.88
CA GLU A 57 -9.71 -5.00 20.88
C GLU A 57 -8.31 -4.44 21.15
N ALA A 58 -7.27 -5.25 20.99
CA ALA A 58 -5.87 -4.85 21.16
C ALA A 58 -5.37 -3.88 20.08
N ILE A 59 -6.07 -3.73 18.95
CA ILE A 59 -5.77 -2.67 17.97
C ILE A 59 -6.40 -1.37 18.46
N ASP A 60 -5.56 -0.41 18.80
CA ASP A 60 -6.04 0.94 19.16
C ASP A 60 -6.52 1.68 17.91
N ILE A 61 -7.68 2.36 18.01
CA ILE A 61 -8.32 3.05 16.89
C ILE A 61 -8.49 4.51 17.28
N THR A 62 -7.92 5.46 16.49
CA THR A 62 -7.87 6.86 16.90
C THR A 62 -7.96 7.85 15.75
N THR A 63 -8.47 9.07 16.03
CA THR A 63 -8.33 10.26 15.18
C THR A 63 -7.12 11.12 15.56
N ASP A 64 -6.49 10.84 16.69
CA ASP A 64 -5.34 11.59 17.20
C ASP A 64 -4.07 11.14 16.49
N LEU A 65 -3.58 12.00 15.57
CA LEU A 65 -2.39 11.73 14.76
C LEU A 65 -1.12 11.72 15.61
N GLU A 66 -0.98 12.65 16.55
CA GLU A 66 0.18 12.70 17.45
C GLU A 66 0.30 11.42 18.27
N ARG A 67 -0.81 11.00 18.90
CA ARG A 67 -0.87 9.76 19.67
C ARG A 67 -0.52 8.55 18.81
N SER A 68 -0.99 8.50 17.56
CA SER A 68 -0.72 7.38 16.67
C SER A 68 0.75 7.26 16.26
N LEU A 69 1.45 8.39 16.12
CA LEU A 69 2.85 8.45 15.70
C LEU A 69 3.84 8.42 16.88
N ARG A 70 3.36 8.68 18.11
CA ARG A 70 4.21 8.70 19.29
C ARG A 70 4.89 7.34 19.50
N ASP A 71 6.23 7.36 19.45
CA ASP A 71 7.10 6.19 19.62
C ASP A 71 6.84 5.04 18.63
N ALA A 72 6.23 5.33 17.47
CA ALA A 72 6.08 4.36 16.42
C ALA A 72 7.43 4.02 15.78
N ASP A 73 7.76 2.74 15.68
CA ASP A 73 8.94 2.25 14.95
C ASP A 73 8.74 2.37 13.44
N VAL A 74 7.50 2.20 12.98
CA VAL A 74 7.09 2.26 11.58
C VAL A 74 5.75 2.99 11.45
N ALA A 75 5.65 3.91 10.49
CA ALA A 75 4.38 4.48 10.06
C ALA A 75 4.02 3.96 8.65
N VAL A 76 2.85 3.36 8.52
CA VAL A 76 2.31 2.81 7.26
C VAL A 76 1.29 3.79 6.70
N LEU A 77 1.58 4.38 5.53
CA LEU A 77 0.70 5.32 4.83
C LEU A 77 -0.26 4.55 3.92
N ALA A 78 -1.51 4.39 4.39
CA ALA A 78 -2.60 3.70 3.69
C ALA A 78 -3.76 4.64 3.32
N VAL A 79 -3.53 5.95 3.35
CA VAL A 79 -4.50 6.94 2.86
C VAL A 79 -4.53 6.94 1.32
N PRO A 80 -5.65 7.31 0.67
CA PRO A 80 -5.69 7.43 -0.79
C PRO A 80 -4.64 8.43 -1.32
N SER A 81 -4.08 8.16 -2.51
CA SER A 81 -2.97 8.94 -3.09
C SER A 81 -3.18 10.46 -3.10
N PRO A 82 -4.40 11.02 -3.35
CA PRO A 82 -4.59 12.47 -3.31
C PRO A 82 -4.36 13.11 -1.93
N TYR A 83 -4.40 12.30 -0.86
CA TYR A 83 -4.23 12.78 0.51
C TYR A 83 -2.82 12.56 1.08
N ILE A 84 -1.90 11.92 0.35
CA ILE A 84 -0.54 11.65 0.83
C ILE A 84 0.16 12.94 1.25
N ARG A 85 0.24 13.95 0.37
CA ARG A 85 0.91 15.22 0.68
C ARG A 85 0.32 15.92 1.91
N SER A 86 -1.00 16.06 1.96
CA SER A 86 -1.66 16.72 3.09
C SER A 86 -1.49 15.95 4.40
N THR A 87 -1.48 14.63 4.34
CA THR A 87 -1.23 13.77 5.50
C THR A 87 0.22 13.91 5.97
N CYS A 88 1.20 13.88 5.06
CA CYS A 88 2.62 14.07 5.39
C CYS A 88 2.87 15.44 6.04
N LYS A 89 2.26 16.52 5.54
CA LYS A 89 2.34 17.84 6.19
C LYS A 89 1.84 17.83 7.63
N ARG A 90 0.75 17.11 7.89
CA ARG A 90 0.22 16.95 9.26
C ARG A 90 1.11 16.07 10.14
N MET A 91 1.79 15.09 9.55
CA MET A 91 2.74 14.20 10.25
C MET A 91 4.05 14.90 10.61
N ALA A 92 4.50 15.86 9.79
CA ALA A 92 5.83 16.47 9.89
C ALA A 92 6.25 16.90 11.31
N PRO A 93 5.38 17.50 12.15
CA PRO A 93 5.75 17.88 13.52
C PRO A 93 6.09 16.70 14.44
N TYR A 94 5.67 15.48 14.09
CA TYR A 94 5.77 14.28 14.93
C TYR A 94 6.78 13.26 14.40
N ILE A 95 7.34 13.48 13.19
CA ILE A 95 8.29 12.56 12.55
C ILE A 95 9.71 12.85 13.00
N LYS A 96 10.39 11.80 13.49
CA LYS A 96 11.80 11.86 13.91
C LYS A 96 12.72 11.59 12.70
N LYS A 97 13.93 12.12 12.74
CA LYS A 97 14.97 11.77 11.75
C LYS A 97 15.22 10.25 11.77
N GLY A 98 15.23 9.64 10.60
CA GLY A 98 15.37 8.19 10.45
C GLY A 98 14.07 7.41 10.72
N GLN A 99 12.93 8.08 10.92
CA GLN A 99 11.63 7.42 11.05
C GLN A 99 11.33 6.62 9.80
N ARG A 100 10.97 5.34 9.96
CA ARG A 100 10.59 4.49 8.83
C ARG A 100 9.15 4.75 8.42
N ILE A 101 8.98 5.11 7.15
CA ILE A 101 7.66 5.36 6.53
C ILE A 101 7.47 4.36 5.41
N VAL A 102 6.37 3.62 5.43
CA VAL A 102 6.02 2.67 4.36
C VAL A 102 4.80 3.18 3.63
N ASN A 103 4.97 3.58 2.38
CA ASN A 103 3.84 3.87 1.50
C ASN A 103 3.23 2.57 0.97
N VAL A 104 1.92 2.41 1.16
CA VAL A 104 1.16 1.27 0.61
C VAL A 104 0.05 1.75 -0.33
N ALA A 105 -0.07 3.06 -0.53
CA ALA A 105 -0.98 3.65 -1.50
C ALA A 105 -0.42 3.52 -2.93
N LYS A 106 -1.31 3.50 -3.90
CA LYS A 106 -0.98 3.36 -5.33
C LYS A 106 -1.43 4.61 -6.08
N GLY A 107 -0.55 5.18 -6.89
CA GLY A 107 -0.84 6.37 -7.67
C GLY A 107 0.34 7.32 -7.83
N VAL A 108 0.09 8.44 -8.50
CA VAL A 108 0.98 9.59 -8.65
C VAL A 108 0.21 10.86 -8.29
N GLU A 109 0.90 11.93 -7.95
CA GLU A 109 0.24 13.22 -7.69
C GLU A 109 -0.18 13.88 -9.01
N GLU A 110 -1.44 14.26 -9.13
CA GLU A 110 -2.03 14.74 -10.38
C GLU A 110 -1.31 15.97 -10.96
N LYS A 111 -0.96 16.96 -10.12
CA LYS A 111 -0.42 18.24 -10.58
C LYS A 111 1.07 18.19 -10.89
N THR A 112 1.84 17.47 -10.10
CA THR A 112 3.31 17.44 -10.18
C THR A 112 3.83 16.22 -10.91
N LEU A 113 3.00 15.18 -11.05
CA LEU A 113 3.34 13.84 -11.54
C LEU A 113 4.42 13.14 -10.69
N MET A 114 4.67 13.64 -9.48
CA MET A 114 5.59 13.00 -8.53
C MET A 114 5.04 11.65 -8.08
N THR A 115 5.93 10.69 -7.87
CA THR A 115 5.59 9.46 -7.17
C THR A 115 5.28 9.74 -5.70
N LEU A 116 4.59 8.83 -5.04
CA LEU A 116 4.19 9.04 -3.64
C LEU A 116 5.41 9.05 -2.71
N SER A 117 6.47 8.28 -3.03
CA SER A 117 7.72 8.32 -2.27
C SER A 117 8.43 9.67 -2.38
N GLU A 118 8.48 10.27 -3.58
CA GLU A 118 9.03 11.61 -3.77
C GLU A 118 8.28 12.66 -2.95
N ILE A 119 6.95 12.58 -2.90
CA ILE A 119 6.13 13.46 -2.06
C ILE A 119 6.47 13.29 -0.59
N ILE A 120 6.57 12.03 -0.13
CA ILE A 120 6.87 11.74 1.27
C ILE A 120 8.27 12.25 1.64
N GLU A 121 9.27 12.00 0.79
CA GLU A 121 10.64 12.51 0.98
C GLU A 121 10.68 14.05 1.02
N GLN A 122 9.88 14.72 0.19
CA GLN A 122 9.77 16.18 0.16
C GLN A 122 9.14 16.76 1.43
N GLU A 123 8.05 16.17 1.91
CA GLU A 123 7.30 16.68 3.06
C GLU A 123 7.86 16.22 4.42
N LEU A 124 8.60 15.10 4.43
CA LEU A 124 9.20 14.50 5.64
C LEU A 124 10.72 14.31 5.44
N PRO A 125 11.49 15.39 5.31
CA PRO A 125 12.92 15.31 5.05
C PRO A 125 13.65 14.58 6.20
N GLY A 126 14.44 13.58 5.83
CA GLY A 126 15.16 12.74 6.78
C GLY A 126 14.42 11.50 7.26
N ALA A 127 13.20 11.25 6.83
CA ALA A 127 12.53 9.96 6.99
C ALA A 127 13.15 8.88 6.08
N GLU A 128 13.08 7.62 6.51
CA GLU A 128 13.45 6.46 5.69
C GLU A 128 12.20 5.95 4.95
N VAL A 129 12.04 6.37 3.68
CA VAL A 129 10.87 6.03 2.88
C VAL A 129 11.04 4.68 2.20
N SER A 130 9.96 3.89 2.22
CA SER A 130 9.85 2.59 1.58
C SER A 130 8.47 2.42 0.96
N VAL A 131 8.35 1.48 0.04
CA VAL A 131 7.09 1.18 -0.66
C VAL A 131 6.79 -0.31 -0.52
N LEU A 132 5.55 -0.67 -0.17
CA LEU A 132 5.05 -2.05 -0.20
C LEU A 132 3.95 -2.15 -1.25
N SER A 133 4.10 -3.06 -2.21
CA SER A 133 3.12 -3.27 -3.28
C SER A 133 3.13 -4.71 -3.79
N GLY A 134 2.12 -5.06 -4.58
CA GLY A 134 1.93 -6.40 -5.16
C GLY A 134 0.45 -6.75 -5.30
N PRO A 135 0.12 -7.97 -5.77
CA PRO A 135 -1.23 -8.47 -5.82
C PRO A 135 -1.77 -8.65 -4.39
N SER A 136 -2.61 -7.73 -3.94
CA SER A 136 -3.00 -7.61 -2.53
C SER A 136 -4.41 -7.07 -2.37
N HIS A 137 -5.42 -7.87 -2.71
CA HIS A 137 -6.81 -7.54 -2.37
C HIS A 137 -6.99 -7.53 -0.86
N ALA A 138 -7.53 -6.43 -0.35
CA ALA A 138 -7.72 -6.23 1.09
C ALA A 138 -8.61 -7.31 1.73
N GLU A 139 -9.62 -7.75 0.99
CA GLU A 139 -10.57 -8.78 1.40
C GLU A 139 -9.89 -10.14 1.62
N GLU A 140 -8.93 -10.48 0.76
CA GLU A 140 -8.17 -11.73 0.87
C GLU A 140 -7.17 -11.65 2.02
N VAL A 141 -6.42 -10.55 2.11
CA VAL A 141 -5.46 -10.32 3.20
C VAL A 141 -6.16 -10.26 4.55
N GLY A 142 -7.31 -9.58 4.64
CA GLY A 142 -8.11 -9.50 5.87
C GLY A 142 -8.64 -10.86 6.34
N LYS A 143 -8.85 -11.81 5.41
CA LYS A 143 -9.25 -13.20 5.71
C LYS A 143 -8.07 -14.14 5.93
N GLY A 144 -6.84 -13.64 5.86
CA GLY A 144 -5.63 -14.45 6.03
C GLY A 144 -5.33 -15.40 4.87
N LEU A 145 -5.82 -15.11 3.66
CA LEU A 145 -5.50 -15.90 2.47
C LEU A 145 -4.05 -15.64 2.01
N PRO A 146 -3.39 -16.65 1.43
CA PRO A 146 -2.00 -16.51 0.97
C PRO A 146 -1.83 -15.35 -0.01
N THR A 147 -0.96 -14.43 0.35
CA THR A 147 -0.67 -13.22 -0.42
C THR A 147 0.83 -13.01 -0.52
N THR A 148 1.28 -12.43 -1.63
CA THR A 148 2.70 -12.14 -1.85
C THR A 148 2.88 -10.70 -2.30
N CYS A 149 3.75 -9.96 -1.62
CA CYS A 149 4.09 -8.57 -1.94
C CYS A 149 5.60 -8.37 -2.08
N VAL A 150 5.99 -7.20 -2.53
CA VAL A 150 7.36 -6.73 -2.57
C VAL A 150 7.50 -5.44 -1.76
N VAL A 151 8.53 -5.35 -0.92
CA VAL A 151 8.94 -4.13 -0.25
C VAL A 151 10.20 -3.58 -0.91
N SER A 152 10.19 -2.28 -1.17
CA SER A 152 11.34 -1.57 -1.74
C SER A 152 11.77 -0.42 -0.85
N SER A 153 13.07 -0.23 -0.70
CA SER A 153 13.67 0.88 0.02
C SER A 153 15.02 1.23 -0.62
N ARG A 154 15.48 2.48 -0.44
CA ARG A 154 16.82 2.90 -0.87
C ARG A 154 17.93 2.16 -0.10
N ARG A 155 17.65 1.76 1.15
CA ARG A 155 18.59 1.01 2.01
C ARG A 155 18.13 -0.43 2.13
N ARG A 156 19.05 -1.35 1.87
CA ARG A 156 18.78 -2.79 1.95
C ARG A 156 18.35 -3.20 3.36
N GLU A 157 19.03 -2.69 4.37
CA GLU A 157 18.74 -3.01 5.78
C GLU A 157 17.31 -2.61 6.17
N THR A 158 16.82 -1.47 5.65
CA THR A 158 15.45 -1.00 5.87
C THR A 158 14.45 -1.91 5.16
N ALA A 159 14.74 -2.34 3.93
CA ALA A 159 13.87 -3.27 3.20
C ALA A 159 13.80 -4.64 3.91
N GLU A 160 14.93 -5.18 4.37
CA GLU A 160 14.99 -6.46 5.11
C GLU A 160 14.29 -6.36 6.47
N TYR A 161 14.45 -5.24 7.19
CA TYR A 161 13.72 -5.00 8.43
C TYR A 161 12.20 -4.99 8.20
N LEU A 162 11.74 -4.26 7.19
CA LEU A 162 10.30 -4.19 6.85
C LEU A 162 9.78 -5.53 6.31
N GLN A 163 10.60 -6.28 5.57
CA GLN A 163 10.28 -7.65 5.19
C GLN A 163 9.94 -8.48 6.43
N GLY A 164 10.77 -8.41 7.49
CA GLY A 164 10.52 -9.10 8.75
C GLY A 164 9.27 -8.64 9.48
N ILE A 165 8.92 -7.35 9.38
CA ILE A 165 7.70 -6.78 9.99
C ILE A 165 6.42 -7.34 9.35
N PHE A 166 6.38 -7.39 8.01
CA PHE A 166 5.16 -7.78 7.28
C PHE A 166 5.05 -9.28 7.02
N MET A 167 6.17 -10.03 6.99
CA MET A 167 6.17 -11.45 6.63
C MET A 167 5.44 -12.31 7.66
N SER A 168 4.63 -13.23 7.16
CA SER A 168 3.94 -14.26 7.94
C SER A 168 3.79 -15.55 7.13
N PRO A 169 3.29 -16.65 7.69
CA PRO A 169 3.00 -17.87 6.94
C PRO A 169 2.04 -17.68 5.76
N VAL A 170 1.17 -16.65 5.85
CA VAL A 170 0.18 -16.32 4.80
C VAL A 170 0.50 -15.04 4.03
N PHE A 171 1.54 -14.31 4.40
CA PHE A 171 1.92 -13.07 3.73
C PHE A 171 3.42 -13.07 3.43
N ARG A 172 3.76 -13.45 2.19
CA ARG A 172 5.16 -13.50 1.74
C ARG A 172 5.60 -12.13 1.24
N VAL A 173 6.78 -11.67 1.68
CA VAL A 173 7.37 -10.40 1.25
C VAL A 173 8.74 -10.64 0.64
N TYR A 174 8.95 -10.13 -0.58
CA TYR A 174 10.24 -10.05 -1.23
C TYR A 174 10.81 -8.64 -1.14
N THR A 175 12.10 -8.47 -1.34
CA THR A 175 12.76 -7.17 -1.36
C THR A 175 13.28 -6.84 -2.75
N THR A 176 13.25 -5.55 -3.11
CA THR A 176 13.86 -5.02 -4.34
C THR A 176 14.42 -3.62 -4.08
N PRO A 177 15.53 -3.22 -4.73
CA PRO A 177 16.04 -1.85 -4.64
C PRO A 177 15.31 -0.86 -5.59
N ASP A 178 14.46 -1.34 -6.52
CA ASP A 178 13.80 -0.53 -7.54
C ASP A 178 12.46 0.02 -7.03
N MET A 179 12.52 1.06 -6.20
CA MET A 179 11.34 1.70 -5.62
C MET A 179 10.48 2.38 -6.71
N LEU A 180 11.11 3.02 -7.68
CA LEU A 180 10.42 3.68 -8.80
C LEU A 180 9.60 2.68 -9.62
N GLY A 181 10.18 1.54 -9.98
CA GLY A 181 9.48 0.50 -10.74
C GLY A 181 8.31 -0.09 -9.97
N VAL A 182 8.46 -0.30 -8.65
CA VAL A 182 7.37 -0.77 -7.78
C VAL A 182 6.20 0.22 -7.76
N GLU A 183 6.47 1.51 -7.62
CA GLU A 183 5.44 2.56 -7.60
C GLU A 183 4.75 2.73 -8.95
N LEU A 184 5.52 2.79 -10.05
CA LEU A 184 4.97 2.98 -11.39
C LEU A 184 4.12 1.78 -11.84
N GLY A 185 4.56 0.55 -11.57
CA GLY A 185 3.77 -0.65 -11.84
C GLY A 185 2.41 -0.59 -11.15
N ALA A 186 2.42 -0.26 -9.88
CA ALA A 186 1.21 -0.14 -9.06
C ALA A 186 0.30 1.04 -9.47
N ALA A 187 0.88 2.19 -9.85
CA ALA A 187 0.11 3.38 -10.20
C ALA A 187 -0.58 3.24 -11.56
N LEU A 188 0.14 2.72 -12.56
CA LEU A 188 -0.31 2.71 -13.95
C LEU A 188 -1.25 1.54 -14.28
N LYS A 189 -1.24 0.46 -13.49
CA LYS A 189 -2.10 -0.71 -13.74
C LYS A 189 -3.58 -0.37 -13.84
N ASN A 190 -4.06 0.62 -13.07
CA ASN A 190 -5.49 0.95 -13.01
C ASN A 190 -6.03 1.46 -14.36
N VAL A 191 -5.19 2.06 -15.20
CA VAL A 191 -5.56 2.46 -16.57
C VAL A 191 -5.89 1.24 -17.41
N ILE A 192 -5.07 0.19 -17.33
CA ILE A 192 -5.26 -1.06 -18.05
C ILE A 192 -6.45 -1.85 -17.46
N ALA A 193 -6.59 -1.86 -16.14
CA ALA A 193 -7.71 -2.51 -15.47
C ALA A 193 -9.06 -1.89 -15.88
N LEU A 194 -9.13 -0.56 -15.98
CA LEU A 194 -10.32 0.13 -16.49
C LEU A 194 -10.66 -0.29 -17.93
N ALA A 195 -9.64 -0.35 -18.81
CA ALA A 195 -9.82 -0.82 -20.18
C ALA A 195 -10.30 -2.28 -20.24
N ALA A 196 -9.72 -3.16 -19.40
CA ALA A 196 -10.12 -4.56 -19.31
C ALA A 196 -11.55 -4.72 -18.80
N GLY A 197 -11.94 -3.93 -17.77
CA GLY A 197 -13.32 -3.91 -17.27
C GLY A 197 -14.32 -3.41 -18.31
N THR A 198 -13.97 -2.36 -19.07
CA THR A 198 -14.79 -1.86 -20.17
C THR A 198 -14.97 -2.91 -21.26
N ALA A 199 -13.89 -3.59 -21.65
CA ALA A 199 -13.96 -4.67 -22.65
C ALA A 199 -14.84 -5.84 -22.18
N ALA A 200 -14.74 -6.23 -20.91
CA ALA A 200 -15.60 -7.26 -20.31
C ALA A 200 -17.06 -6.83 -20.29
N GLY A 201 -17.36 -5.57 -19.92
CA GLY A 201 -18.72 -5.02 -19.95
C GLY A 201 -19.35 -4.95 -21.35
N LEU A 202 -18.52 -4.86 -22.41
CA LEU A 202 -18.93 -4.94 -23.80
C LEU A 202 -19.08 -6.38 -24.32
N GLY A 203 -18.85 -7.38 -23.47
CA GLY A 203 -18.97 -8.79 -23.84
C GLY A 203 -17.75 -9.39 -24.53
N TYR A 204 -16.61 -8.72 -24.52
CA TYR A 204 -15.37 -9.29 -25.03
C TYR A 204 -14.82 -10.36 -24.07
N GLY A 205 -14.31 -11.45 -24.66
CA GLY A 205 -13.87 -12.62 -23.90
C GLY A 205 -12.42 -12.53 -23.39
N ASP A 206 -11.94 -13.67 -22.86
CA ASP A 206 -10.63 -13.79 -22.20
C ASP A 206 -9.45 -13.52 -23.13
N ASN A 207 -9.56 -13.80 -24.44
CA ASN A 207 -8.53 -13.46 -25.42
C ASN A 207 -8.27 -11.94 -25.47
N THR A 208 -9.32 -11.13 -25.43
CA THR A 208 -9.22 -9.66 -25.40
C THR A 208 -8.60 -9.19 -24.08
N LYS A 209 -9.02 -9.77 -22.95
CA LYS A 209 -8.46 -9.46 -21.63
C LYS A 209 -6.97 -9.80 -21.59
N ALA A 210 -6.57 -10.99 -22.05
CA ALA A 210 -5.17 -11.40 -22.13
C ALA A 210 -4.33 -10.46 -23.01
N ALA A 211 -4.86 -10.05 -24.17
CA ALA A 211 -4.20 -9.09 -25.07
C ALA A 211 -4.01 -7.73 -24.39
N LEU A 212 -5.04 -7.20 -23.71
CA LEU A 212 -4.97 -5.93 -22.98
C LEU A 212 -3.93 -5.98 -21.87
N ILE A 213 -3.90 -7.06 -21.07
CA ILE A 213 -2.91 -7.26 -19.99
C ILE A 213 -1.50 -7.31 -20.58
N THR A 214 -1.28 -8.13 -21.62
CA THR A 214 0.04 -8.30 -22.26
C THR A 214 0.54 -7.02 -22.89
N ARG A 215 -0.31 -6.29 -23.60
CA ARG A 215 0.06 -5.01 -24.20
C ARG A 215 0.20 -3.92 -23.14
N GLY A 216 -0.68 -3.91 -22.16
CA GLY A 216 -0.67 -2.95 -21.08
C GLY A 216 0.62 -3.00 -20.25
N ILE A 217 1.06 -4.19 -19.83
CA ILE A 217 2.31 -4.30 -19.08
C ILE A 217 3.53 -3.88 -19.91
N ALA A 218 3.53 -4.15 -21.22
CA ALA A 218 4.60 -3.71 -22.11
C ALA A 218 4.67 -2.17 -22.23
N GLU A 219 3.53 -1.49 -22.24
CA GLU A 219 3.47 -0.02 -22.23
C GLU A 219 3.95 0.55 -20.89
N ILE A 220 3.48 -0.01 -19.78
CA ILE A 220 3.88 0.38 -18.42
C ILE A 220 5.40 0.21 -18.25
N ALA A 221 5.94 -0.94 -18.65
CA ALA A 221 7.37 -1.23 -18.56
C ALA A 221 8.20 -0.28 -19.41
N ARG A 222 7.76 0.04 -20.63
CA ARG A 222 8.44 0.97 -21.54
C ARG A 222 8.51 2.38 -20.95
N LEU A 223 7.41 2.88 -20.38
CA LEU A 223 7.39 4.15 -19.68
C LEU A 223 8.30 4.11 -18.44
N GLY A 224 8.17 3.09 -17.60
CA GLY A 224 8.94 2.97 -16.37
C GLY A 224 10.44 2.88 -16.61
N VAL A 225 10.88 2.10 -17.59
CA VAL A 225 12.31 2.03 -17.99
C VAL A 225 12.82 3.38 -18.50
N LYS A 226 12.01 4.10 -19.26
CA LYS A 226 12.36 5.47 -19.71
C LYS A 226 12.49 6.45 -18.55
N MET A 227 11.78 6.23 -17.45
CA MET A 227 11.87 7.02 -16.22
C MET A 227 13.02 6.57 -15.29
N GLY A 228 13.71 5.46 -15.60
CA GLY A 228 14.84 4.95 -14.84
C GLY A 228 14.56 3.71 -13.98
N ALA A 229 13.38 3.12 -14.07
CA ALA A 229 13.05 1.87 -13.40
C ALA A 229 13.67 0.66 -14.14
N ARG A 230 13.69 -0.49 -13.48
CA ARG A 230 14.21 -1.73 -14.03
C ARG A 230 13.11 -2.53 -14.72
N MET A 231 13.42 -3.10 -15.90
CA MET A 231 12.47 -3.90 -16.68
C MET A 231 11.95 -5.10 -15.86
N GLU A 232 12.80 -5.76 -15.10
CA GLU A 232 12.47 -6.95 -14.32
C GLU A 232 11.37 -6.69 -13.27
N THR A 233 11.30 -5.47 -12.74
CA THR A 233 10.29 -5.08 -11.76
C THR A 233 8.87 -5.18 -12.32
N PHE A 234 8.69 -4.87 -13.61
CA PHE A 234 7.38 -4.93 -14.26
C PHE A 234 6.92 -6.35 -14.57
N TYR A 235 7.83 -7.31 -14.66
CA TYR A 235 7.50 -8.74 -14.77
C TYR A 235 7.30 -9.41 -13.39
N GLY A 236 7.50 -8.66 -12.30
CA GLY A 236 7.34 -9.11 -10.94
C GLY A 236 5.95 -8.84 -10.34
N LEU A 237 5.90 -8.93 -9.01
CA LEU A 237 4.65 -8.82 -8.22
C LEU A 237 3.97 -7.47 -8.34
N SER A 238 4.73 -6.37 -8.27
CA SER A 238 4.19 -5.00 -8.37
C SER A 238 3.85 -4.55 -9.80
N GLY A 239 4.28 -5.31 -10.80
CA GLY A 239 3.94 -5.11 -12.20
C GLY A 239 2.83 -6.04 -12.66
N ILE A 240 3.22 -7.11 -13.40
CA ILE A 240 2.27 -8.04 -14.01
C ILE A 240 1.38 -8.74 -12.97
N GLY A 241 1.91 -9.08 -11.78
CA GLY A 241 1.14 -9.75 -10.72
C GLY A 241 -0.03 -8.90 -10.24
N ASP A 242 0.23 -7.63 -9.90
CA ASP A 242 -0.80 -6.70 -9.44
C ASP A 242 -1.77 -6.29 -10.58
N LEU A 243 -1.29 -6.23 -11.82
CA LEU A 243 -2.12 -5.97 -13.00
C LEU A 243 -3.11 -7.10 -13.25
N ILE A 244 -2.66 -8.36 -13.24
CA ILE A 244 -3.53 -9.53 -13.48
C ILE A 244 -4.66 -9.59 -12.46
N VAL A 245 -4.34 -9.51 -11.15
CA VAL A 245 -5.35 -9.59 -10.09
C VAL A 245 -6.37 -8.46 -10.21
N THR A 246 -5.94 -7.26 -10.61
CA THR A 246 -6.83 -6.11 -10.76
C THR A 246 -7.72 -6.20 -12.00
N CYS A 247 -7.25 -6.81 -13.09
CA CYS A 247 -8.07 -7.04 -14.28
C CYS A 247 -9.03 -8.23 -14.14
N ALA A 248 -8.86 -9.07 -13.13
CA ALA A 248 -9.69 -10.26 -12.87
C ALA A 248 -10.77 -10.02 -11.80
N SER A 249 -10.70 -8.91 -11.07
CA SER A 249 -11.65 -8.55 -10.00
C SER A 249 -12.87 -7.79 -10.48
#